data_e6f4df43d140a763d6934b1839b033b1
#
_entry.id   e6f4df43d140a763d6934b1839b033b1
#
_cell.length_a   1.000
_cell.length_b   1.000
_cell.length_c   1.000
_cell.angle_alpha   90.00
_cell.angle_beta   90.00
_cell.angle_gamma   90.00
#
_symmetry.space_group_name_H-M   'P 1'
#
loop_
_entity.id
_entity.type
_entity.pdbx_description
1 polymer ?
#
loop_
_entity_poly.entity_id
_entity_poly.type
_entity_poly.pdbx_seq_one_letter_code
_entity_poly.pdbx_strand_id
1 'polypeptide(L)'
;MSTSLEKVIVETFVPLPVARVWELFTRPEHIVHWDFASPDWHAPAAENDLRNGGTFVFRMAARDGSFSFDFTGTYSDVVPGQSYTYRIPDGRIVTVSFTTENNGTRVREVFDPETLHSPEQQRQGWQAILDNFCAYATRVG
;
A
#
# COMPACT_ATOMS: atom_id res chain seq x y z
N MET A 1 -21.65 23.50 4.20
CA MET A 1 -21.86 22.13 3.77
C MET A 1 -20.53 21.52 3.38
N SER A 2 -20.16 20.47 4.07
CA SER A 2 -18.91 19.82 3.72
C SER A 2 -19.16 18.84 2.59
N THR A 3 -18.35 18.93 1.56
CA THR A 3 -18.32 17.91 0.53
C THR A 3 -17.14 17.00 0.87
N SER A 4 -17.44 15.83 1.39
CA SER A 4 -16.40 14.81 1.52
C SER A 4 -16.19 14.19 0.15
N LEU A 5 -14.94 14.06 -0.24
CA LEU A 5 -14.61 13.35 -1.46
C LEU A 5 -14.92 11.86 -1.28
N GLU A 6 -15.40 11.23 -2.32
CA GLU A 6 -15.63 9.80 -2.28
C GLU A 6 -14.31 9.06 -2.13
N LYS A 7 -14.35 7.96 -1.40
CA LYS A 7 -13.17 7.11 -1.22
C LYS A 7 -12.77 6.51 -2.56
N VAL A 8 -11.48 6.34 -2.74
CA VAL A 8 -10.89 5.72 -3.92
C VAL A 8 -10.57 4.26 -3.60
N ILE A 9 -10.86 3.37 -4.54
CA ILE A 9 -10.63 1.94 -4.38
C ILE A 9 -9.68 1.46 -5.46
N VAL A 10 -8.62 0.76 -5.04
CA VAL A 10 -7.72 0.05 -5.95
C VAL A 10 -7.60 -1.38 -5.47
N GLU A 11 -7.38 -2.32 -6.39
CA GLU A 11 -7.26 -3.73 -6.03
C GLU A 11 -6.46 -4.52 -7.03
N THR A 12 -5.95 -5.67 -6.58
CA THR A 12 -5.26 -6.62 -7.44
C THR A 12 -5.57 -8.03 -6.96
N PHE A 13 -5.40 -9.00 -7.84
CA PHE A 13 -5.53 -10.41 -7.52
C PHE A 13 -4.17 -11.08 -7.68
N VAL A 14 -3.75 -11.82 -6.64
CA VAL A 14 -2.48 -12.53 -6.61
C VAL A 14 -2.76 -14.02 -6.49
N PRO A 15 -2.25 -14.88 -7.38
CA PRO A 15 -2.54 -16.32 -7.35
C PRO A 15 -1.68 -17.05 -6.31
N LEU A 16 -1.74 -16.60 -5.06
CA LEU A 16 -1.02 -17.16 -3.93
C LEU A 16 -1.92 -17.20 -2.71
N PRO A 17 -1.65 -18.09 -1.74
CA PRO A 17 -2.42 -18.14 -0.49
C PRO A 17 -2.31 -16.84 0.29
N VAL A 18 -3.36 -16.49 1.03
CA VAL A 18 -3.44 -15.23 1.76
C VAL A 18 -2.28 -15.06 2.76
N ALA A 19 -1.84 -16.13 3.41
CA ALA A 19 -0.72 -16.05 4.35
C ALA A 19 0.57 -15.59 3.66
N ARG A 20 0.81 -16.07 2.44
CA ARG A 20 1.99 -15.67 1.67
C ARG A 20 1.87 -14.24 1.17
N VAL A 21 0.69 -13.87 0.68
CA VAL A 21 0.43 -12.52 0.19
C VAL A 21 0.59 -11.51 1.33
N TRP A 22 0.05 -11.82 2.50
CA TRP A 22 0.22 -11.00 3.70
C TRP A 22 1.70 -10.77 4.01
N GLU A 23 2.49 -11.84 4.01
CA GLU A 23 3.92 -11.76 4.28
C GLU A 23 4.65 -10.86 3.27
N LEU A 24 4.40 -11.07 1.98
CA LEU A 24 5.04 -10.30 0.91
C LEU A 24 4.64 -8.83 0.94
N PHE A 25 3.44 -8.52 1.41
CA PHE A 25 2.90 -7.17 1.45
C PHE A 25 3.35 -6.39 2.68
N THR A 26 3.63 -7.06 3.79
CA THR A 26 3.82 -6.39 5.08
C THR A 26 5.24 -6.43 5.62
N ARG A 27 6.09 -7.32 5.17
CA ARG A 27 7.47 -7.40 5.68
C ARG A 27 8.37 -6.38 4.99
N PRO A 28 9.17 -5.62 5.76
CA PRO A 28 10.05 -4.60 5.19
C PRO A 28 11.00 -5.11 4.10
N GLU A 29 11.54 -6.30 4.27
CA GLU A 29 12.48 -6.88 3.28
C GLU A 29 11.82 -7.13 1.92
N HIS A 30 10.49 -7.27 1.90
CA HIS A 30 9.73 -7.41 0.66
C HIS A 30 9.24 -6.04 0.14
N ILE A 31 8.78 -5.16 1.04
CA ILE A 31 8.23 -3.85 0.67
C ILE A 31 9.21 -3.05 -0.19
N VAL A 32 10.50 -3.11 0.12
CA VAL A 32 11.52 -2.36 -0.63
C VAL A 32 11.63 -2.79 -2.10
N HIS A 33 11.04 -3.92 -2.47
CA HIS A 33 11.10 -4.44 -3.84
C HIS A 33 9.92 -4.04 -4.72
N TRP A 34 8.85 -3.51 -4.15
CA TRP A 34 7.66 -3.23 -4.96
C TRP A 34 6.97 -1.90 -4.65
N ASP A 35 7.29 -1.22 -3.54
CA ASP A 35 6.52 -0.05 -3.10
C ASP A 35 6.92 1.23 -3.84
N PHE A 36 6.70 1.24 -5.14
CA PHE A 36 6.89 2.41 -5.99
C PHE A 36 5.97 2.32 -7.20
N ALA A 37 5.61 3.49 -7.75
CA ALA A 37 4.61 3.59 -8.81
C ALA A 37 5.21 3.53 -10.22
N SER A 38 6.49 3.82 -10.38
CA SER A 38 7.14 3.83 -11.70
C SER A 38 8.61 3.46 -11.60
N PRO A 39 9.25 3.05 -12.73
CA PRO A 39 10.66 2.67 -12.72
C PRO A 39 11.62 3.79 -12.33
N ASP A 40 11.18 5.05 -12.39
CA ASP A 40 12.01 6.20 -11.99
C ASP A 40 12.15 6.35 -10.48
N TRP A 41 11.36 5.59 -9.72
CA TRP A 41 11.33 5.63 -8.26
C TRP A 41 11.71 4.28 -7.68
N HIS A 42 12.14 4.28 -6.43
CA HIS A 42 12.39 3.07 -5.66
C HIS A 42 12.10 3.31 -4.18
N ALA A 43 12.07 2.24 -3.42
CA ALA A 43 11.86 2.28 -1.98
C ALA A 43 13.13 1.75 -1.31
N PRO A 44 14.13 2.62 -1.05
CA PRO A 44 15.42 2.17 -0.53
C PRO A 44 15.41 1.71 0.92
N ALA A 45 14.38 2.07 1.69
CA ALA A 45 14.29 1.66 3.09
C ALA A 45 12.82 1.53 3.51
N ALA A 46 12.55 0.58 4.40
CA ALA A 46 11.22 0.38 4.96
C ALA A 46 11.35 -0.08 6.41
N GLU A 47 10.53 0.50 7.29
CA GLU A 47 10.36 0.07 8.67
C GLU A 47 8.87 -0.13 8.88
N ASN A 48 8.48 -1.24 9.52
CA ASN A 48 7.07 -1.55 9.67
C ASN A 48 6.81 -2.25 11.01
N ASP A 49 6.01 -1.60 11.86
CA ASP A 49 5.56 -2.14 13.14
C ASP A 49 4.05 -2.36 13.03
N LEU A 50 3.67 -3.47 12.42
CA LEU A 50 2.27 -3.76 12.07
C LEU A 50 1.50 -4.31 13.27
N ARG A 51 1.05 -3.39 14.12
CA ARG A 51 0.20 -3.67 15.28
C ARG A 51 -0.64 -2.43 15.57
N ASN A 52 -1.70 -2.59 16.35
CA ASN A 52 -2.51 -1.43 16.74
C ASN A 52 -1.63 -0.43 17.49
N GLY A 53 -1.63 0.81 17.02
CA GLY A 53 -0.78 1.87 17.56
C GLY A 53 0.66 1.87 17.04
N GLY A 54 1.04 0.86 16.28
CA GLY A 54 2.35 0.82 15.64
C GLY A 54 2.44 1.77 14.46
N THR A 55 3.65 2.02 13.97
CA THR A 55 3.89 2.96 12.89
C THR A 55 4.72 2.32 11.78
N PHE A 56 4.67 2.95 10.60
CA PHE A 56 5.55 2.55 9.50
C PHE A 56 6.24 3.78 8.92
N VAL A 57 7.41 3.54 8.32
CA VAL A 57 8.15 4.55 7.56
C VAL A 57 8.68 3.86 6.31
N PHE A 58 8.17 4.25 5.16
CA PHE A 58 8.63 3.73 3.86
C PHE A 58 9.27 4.88 3.10
N ARG A 59 10.58 4.79 2.84
CA ARG A 59 11.27 5.83 2.10
C ARG A 59 11.01 5.66 0.61
N MET A 60 10.54 6.74 0.00
CA MET A 60 10.30 6.80 -1.43
C MET A 60 11.31 7.76 -2.03
N ALA A 61 12.06 7.31 -3.04
CA ALA A 61 13.13 8.13 -3.61
C ALA A 61 13.16 8.03 -5.13
N ALA A 62 13.38 9.17 -5.78
CA ALA A 62 13.68 9.18 -7.20
C ALA A 62 15.07 8.56 -7.42
N ARG A 63 15.20 7.70 -8.42
CA ARG A 63 16.48 7.00 -8.67
C ARG A 63 17.62 7.95 -9.06
N ASP A 64 17.28 9.11 -9.62
CA ASP A 64 18.28 10.11 -9.98
C ASP A 64 18.72 10.99 -8.80
N GLY A 65 18.16 10.76 -7.60
CA GLY A 65 18.51 11.50 -6.40
C GLY A 65 17.87 12.88 -6.29
N SER A 66 16.99 13.24 -7.22
CA SER A 66 16.40 14.59 -7.25
C SER A 66 15.41 14.85 -6.13
N PHE A 67 14.77 13.80 -5.60
CA PHE A 67 13.73 13.95 -4.60
C PHE A 67 13.57 12.67 -3.78
N SER A 68 13.25 12.84 -2.51
CA SER A 68 12.85 11.70 -1.65
C SER A 68 11.94 12.21 -0.54
N PHE A 69 11.12 11.30 -0.02
CA PHE A 69 10.27 11.59 1.13
C PHE A 69 9.98 10.29 1.88
N ASP A 70 9.54 10.44 3.14
CA ASP A 70 9.11 9.30 3.94
C ASP A 70 7.59 9.25 3.95
N PHE A 71 7.04 8.12 3.50
CA PHE A 71 5.62 7.85 3.61
C PHE A 71 5.40 7.17 4.96
N THR A 72 4.60 7.78 5.82
CA THR A 72 4.45 7.33 7.21
C THR A 72 2.97 7.19 7.57
N GLY A 73 2.70 6.40 8.60
CA GLY A 73 1.35 6.24 9.12
C GLY A 73 1.33 5.52 10.45
N THR A 74 0.14 5.51 11.06
CA THR A 74 -0.12 4.82 12.33
C THR A 74 -1.23 3.81 12.11
N TYR A 75 -1.03 2.59 12.57
CA TYR A 75 -1.98 1.49 12.37
C TYR A 75 -3.07 1.43 13.42
N SER A 76 -4.25 0.96 12.98
CA SER A 76 -5.37 0.59 13.85
C SER A 76 -6.12 -0.58 13.20
N ASP A 77 -6.99 -1.22 13.96
CA ASP A 77 -7.85 -2.31 13.47
C ASP A 77 -7.06 -3.40 12.74
N VAL A 78 -5.89 -3.76 13.27
CA VAL A 78 -5.05 -4.80 12.66
C VAL A 78 -5.61 -6.17 12.98
N VAL A 79 -5.99 -6.91 11.94
CA VAL A 79 -6.43 -8.30 12.02
C VAL A 79 -5.47 -9.11 11.14
N PRO A 80 -4.47 -9.77 11.74
CA PRO A 80 -3.43 -10.46 10.97
C PRO A 80 -3.99 -11.41 9.92
N GLY A 81 -3.47 -11.30 8.70
CA GLY A 81 -3.92 -12.13 7.59
C GLY A 81 -5.23 -11.69 6.96
N GLN A 82 -5.86 -10.64 7.44
CA GLN A 82 -7.18 -10.21 6.95
C GLN A 82 -7.23 -8.73 6.54
N SER A 83 -6.86 -7.83 7.45
CA SER A 83 -6.99 -6.40 7.15
C SER A 83 -6.25 -5.54 8.17
N TYR A 84 -6.04 -4.29 7.79
CA TYR A 84 -5.57 -3.25 8.71
C TYR A 84 -5.97 -1.88 8.16
N THR A 85 -5.96 -0.89 9.04
CA THR A 85 -6.23 0.50 8.71
C THR A 85 -5.02 1.32 9.14
N TYR A 86 -4.70 2.37 8.41
CA TYR A 86 -3.72 3.32 8.89
C TYR A 86 -4.16 4.75 8.60
N ARG A 87 -3.62 5.66 9.41
CA ARG A 87 -3.84 7.10 9.26
C ARG A 87 -2.54 7.75 8.85
N ILE A 88 -2.60 8.50 7.76
CA ILE A 88 -1.48 9.32 7.28
C ILE A 88 -1.43 10.60 8.14
N PRO A 89 -0.26 11.26 8.29
CA PRO A 89 -0.15 12.45 9.14
C PRO A 89 -1.13 13.58 8.85
N ASP A 90 -1.60 13.72 7.60
CA ASP A 90 -2.59 14.74 7.25
C ASP A 90 -4.02 14.35 7.62
N GLY A 91 -4.23 13.18 8.23
CA GLY A 91 -5.53 12.71 8.70
C GLY A 91 -6.27 11.77 7.77
N ARG A 92 -5.76 11.55 6.56
CA ARG A 92 -6.42 10.62 5.62
C ARG A 92 -6.31 9.19 6.12
N ILE A 93 -7.36 8.42 5.88
CA ILE A 93 -7.47 7.03 6.33
C ILE A 93 -7.37 6.09 5.15
N VAL A 94 -6.63 5.00 5.33
CA VAL A 94 -6.49 3.94 4.33
C VAL A 94 -6.81 2.61 4.98
N THR A 95 -7.65 1.80 4.34
CA THR A 95 -7.95 0.44 4.79
C THR A 95 -7.49 -0.55 3.73
N VAL A 96 -6.74 -1.54 4.16
CA VAL A 96 -6.21 -2.60 3.29
C VAL A 96 -6.82 -3.92 3.73
N SER A 97 -7.38 -4.69 2.79
CA SER A 97 -7.98 -5.99 3.07
C SER A 97 -7.47 -7.06 2.13
N PHE A 98 -7.44 -8.29 2.66
CA PHE A 98 -6.95 -9.47 1.97
C PHE A 98 -8.03 -10.54 2.03
N THR A 99 -8.56 -10.94 0.88
CA THR A 99 -9.67 -11.89 0.81
C THR A 99 -9.27 -13.08 -0.05
N THR A 100 -9.45 -14.29 0.47
CA THR A 100 -9.25 -15.51 -0.30
C THR A 100 -10.33 -15.61 -1.38
N GLU A 101 -9.90 -15.85 -2.63
CA GLU A 101 -10.78 -15.87 -3.78
C GLU A 101 -10.17 -16.73 -4.88
N ASN A 102 -10.89 -17.73 -5.38
CA ASN A 102 -10.46 -18.55 -6.52
C ASN A 102 -9.02 -19.08 -6.41
N ASN A 103 -8.66 -19.65 -5.26
CA ASN A 103 -7.32 -20.19 -5.00
C ASN A 103 -6.21 -19.14 -4.96
N GLY A 104 -6.58 -17.89 -4.73
CA GLY A 104 -5.62 -16.80 -4.60
C GLY A 104 -6.13 -15.79 -3.60
N THR A 105 -5.60 -14.59 -3.69
CA THR A 105 -5.91 -13.51 -2.75
C THR A 105 -6.20 -12.22 -3.49
N ARG A 106 -7.34 -11.60 -3.16
CA ARG A 106 -7.63 -10.24 -3.60
C ARG A 106 -7.13 -9.27 -2.54
N VAL A 107 -6.30 -8.33 -2.96
CA VAL A 107 -5.83 -7.24 -2.11
C VAL A 107 -6.56 -5.99 -2.54
N ARG A 108 -7.24 -5.34 -1.58
CA ARG A 108 -8.00 -4.12 -1.85
C ARG A 108 -7.54 -3.02 -0.91
N GLU A 109 -7.30 -1.83 -1.46
CA GLU A 109 -7.03 -0.63 -0.68
C GLU A 109 -8.15 0.37 -0.93
N VAL A 110 -8.69 0.93 0.15
CA VAL A 110 -9.71 1.98 0.11
C VAL A 110 -9.13 3.17 0.84
N PHE A 111 -9.00 4.30 0.16
CA PHE A 111 -8.35 5.46 0.77
C PHE A 111 -9.08 6.77 0.51
N ASP A 112 -8.87 7.72 1.43
CA ASP A 112 -9.33 9.09 1.27
C ASP A 112 -8.42 9.80 0.30
N PRO A 113 -8.93 10.41 -0.79
CA PRO A 113 -8.08 11.16 -1.70
C PRO A 113 -7.64 12.49 -1.08
N GLU A 114 -6.44 12.96 -1.45
CA GLU A 114 -6.03 14.31 -1.11
C GLU A 114 -6.65 15.29 -2.12
N THR A 115 -6.43 16.59 -1.95
CA THR A 115 -7.14 17.61 -2.73
C THR A 115 -6.30 18.29 -3.80
N LEU A 116 -5.00 18.01 -3.88
CA LEU A 116 -4.10 18.65 -4.86
C LEU A 116 -4.17 18.01 -6.25
N HIS A 117 -4.45 16.71 -6.30
CA HIS A 117 -4.55 15.97 -7.55
C HIS A 117 -5.95 15.41 -7.71
N SER A 118 -6.35 15.10 -8.94
CA SER A 118 -7.66 14.50 -9.14
C SER A 118 -7.72 13.10 -8.51
N PRO A 119 -8.89 12.65 -8.04
CA PRO A 119 -9.03 11.28 -7.54
C PRO A 119 -8.57 10.24 -8.56
N GLU A 120 -8.79 10.48 -9.84
CA GLU A 120 -8.37 9.53 -10.87
C GLU A 120 -6.85 9.44 -11.00
N GLN A 121 -6.14 10.56 -10.90
CA GLN A 121 -4.67 10.54 -10.90
C GLN A 121 -4.13 9.77 -9.69
N GLN A 122 -4.74 9.98 -8.53
CA GLN A 122 -4.36 9.26 -7.32
C GLN A 122 -4.64 7.77 -7.47
N ARG A 123 -5.82 7.42 -7.98
CA ARG A 123 -6.18 6.03 -8.22
C ARG A 123 -5.15 5.35 -9.13
N GLN A 124 -4.73 6.01 -10.20
CA GLN A 124 -3.74 5.46 -11.11
C GLN A 124 -2.39 5.21 -10.42
N GLY A 125 -1.95 6.13 -9.58
CA GLY A 125 -0.67 5.98 -8.85
C GLY A 125 -0.73 4.85 -7.84
N TRP A 126 -1.79 4.77 -7.06
CA TRP A 126 -1.96 3.70 -6.07
C TRP A 126 -2.14 2.34 -6.74
N GLN A 127 -2.88 2.30 -7.86
CA GLN A 127 -3.05 1.07 -8.63
C GLN A 127 -1.71 0.60 -9.21
N ALA A 128 -0.87 1.51 -9.68
CA ALA A 128 0.43 1.16 -10.22
C ALA A 128 1.31 0.48 -9.17
N ILE A 129 1.26 0.93 -7.92
CA ILE A 129 1.98 0.28 -6.82
C ILE A 129 1.45 -1.13 -6.58
N LEU A 130 0.12 -1.31 -6.57
CA LEU A 130 -0.47 -2.64 -6.43
C LEU A 130 -0.13 -3.57 -7.59
N ASP A 131 -0.13 -3.04 -8.82
CA ASP A 131 0.27 -3.82 -10.00
C ASP A 131 1.72 -4.27 -9.87
N ASN A 132 2.59 -3.40 -9.35
CA ASN A 132 3.98 -3.71 -9.10
C ASN A 132 4.13 -4.78 -8.03
N PHE A 133 3.31 -4.68 -6.97
CA PHE A 133 3.26 -5.71 -5.94
C PHE A 133 2.86 -7.06 -6.53
N CYS A 134 1.82 -7.09 -7.34
CA CYS A 134 1.34 -8.32 -7.96
C CYS A 134 2.44 -8.98 -8.80
N ALA A 135 3.16 -8.19 -9.58
CA ALA A 135 4.26 -8.68 -10.41
C ALA A 135 5.39 -9.27 -9.54
N TYR A 136 5.75 -8.56 -8.46
CA TYR A 136 6.77 -9.03 -7.52
C TYR A 136 6.33 -10.34 -6.85
N ALA A 137 5.13 -10.37 -6.31
CA ALA A 137 4.60 -11.53 -5.59
C ALA A 137 4.54 -12.76 -6.49
N THR A 138 4.11 -12.58 -7.72
CA THR A 138 4.02 -13.70 -8.69
C THR A 138 5.40 -14.23 -9.03
N ARG A 139 6.41 -13.36 -9.08
CA ARG A 139 7.78 -13.74 -9.40
C ARG A 139 8.47 -14.50 -8.28
N VAL A 140 8.25 -14.09 -7.03
CA VAL A 140 8.98 -14.68 -5.87
C VAL A 140 8.15 -15.70 -5.09
N GLY A 141 6.84 -15.65 -5.27
CA GLY A 141 5.90 -16.51 -4.51
C GLY A 141 5.88 -17.91 -4.92
#